data_d8b9241c60fa9801433a6729a706e8f6
#
_entry.id   d8b9241c60fa9801433a6729a706e8f6
#
_cell.length_a   1.000
_cell.length_b   1.000
_cell.length_c   1.000
_cell.angle_alpha   90.00
_cell.angle_beta   90.00
_cell.angle_gamma   90.00
#
_symmetry.space_group_name_H-M   'P 1'
#
loop_
_entity.id
_entity.type
_entity.pdbx_description
1 polymer ?
#
loop_
_entity_poly.entity_id
_entity_poly.type
_entity_poly.pdbx_seq_one_letter_code
_entity_poly.pdbx_strand_id
1 'polypeptide(L)'
;MKIVITGQKSFGRAVMKRLIEDGHEILGVAVAPQQIKKDKMVGLAMRYNIPILADAEKLTSSDIPEETELVVSAHSHWIVSQPIIDKAKYGAIGFHPSLLPLHRGRDAVRWAIKMGDKVTGGTVFYLNDKADGGDIIARKMVFIRPEWDYHDLWSEIFPIGVDMISEAVANIAKHDGNVPVEKQDEGLATWEPSFERQRLKRNELIMLE
;
A
#
# COMPACT_ATOMS: atom_id res chain seq x y z
N MET A 1 -9.88 12.34 -11.07
CA MET A 1 -10.67 11.29 -10.37
C MET A 1 -10.96 11.73 -8.96
N LYS A 2 -12.05 11.22 -8.38
CA LYS A 2 -12.45 11.38 -6.97
C LYS A 2 -11.91 10.20 -6.16
N ILE A 3 -10.97 10.47 -5.27
CA ILE A 3 -10.15 9.44 -4.61
C ILE A 3 -10.29 9.50 -3.09
N VAL A 4 -10.44 8.35 -2.46
CA VAL A 4 -10.22 8.17 -1.01
C VAL A 4 -8.86 7.52 -0.81
N ILE A 5 -8.06 8.05 0.13
CA ILE A 5 -6.75 7.48 0.46
C ILE A 5 -6.79 6.89 1.86
N THR A 6 -6.51 5.59 1.98
CA THR A 6 -6.19 4.94 3.25
C THR A 6 -4.68 4.77 3.37
N GLY A 7 -4.08 5.31 4.43
CA GLY A 7 -2.63 5.28 4.53
C GLY A 7 -2.08 5.97 5.76
N GLN A 8 -0.77 6.08 5.84
CA GLN A 8 -0.10 6.71 6.96
C GLN A 8 1.35 7.09 6.66
N LYS A 9 1.95 7.85 7.61
CA LYS A 9 3.38 8.20 7.62
C LYS A 9 3.80 9.01 6.39
N SER A 10 5.10 8.89 6.04
CA SER A 10 5.68 9.66 4.94
C SER A 10 5.23 9.18 3.57
N PHE A 11 5.02 7.87 3.41
CA PHE A 11 4.61 7.30 2.12
C PHE A 11 3.17 7.72 1.77
N GLY A 12 2.21 7.54 2.68
CA GLY A 12 0.83 8.00 2.46
C GLY A 12 0.76 9.50 2.16
N ARG A 13 1.56 10.31 2.90
CA ARG A 13 1.66 11.74 2.64
C ARG A 13 2.21 12.06 1.24
N ALA A 14 3.25 11.35 0.80
CA ALA A 14 3.87 11.58 -0.51
C ALA A 14 2.93 11.21 -1.66
N VAL A 15 2.24 10.06 -1.55
CA VAL A 15 1.22 9.63 -2.51
C VAL A 15 0.08 10.66 -2.59
N MET A 16 -0.47 11.05 -1.44
CA MET A 16 -1.54 12.05 -1.39
C MET A 16 -1.11 13.38 -2.05
N LYS A 17 0.10 13.87 -1.70
CA LYS A 17 0.62 15.11 -2.30
C LYS A 17 0.72 14.99 -3.82
N ARG A 18 1.27 13.88 -4.31
CA ARG A 18 1.43 13.63 -5.73
C ARG A 18 0.08 13.58 -6.46
N LEU A 19 -0.92 12.87 -5.93
CA LEU A 19 -2.23 12.78 -6.54
C LEU A 19 -2.97 14.12 -6.59
N ILE A 20 -2.76 15.00 -5.58
CA ILE A 20 -3.27 16.38 -5.62
C ILE A 20 -2.57 17.19 -6.72
N GLU A 21 -1.24 17.08 -6.84
CA GLU A 21 -0.44 17.75 -7.88
C GLU A 21 -0.80 17.25 -9.30
N ASP A 22 -1.18 16.00 -9.43
CA ASP A 22 -1.69 15.40 -10.69
C ASP A 22 -3.14 15.84 -11.01
N GLY A 23 -3.78 16.65 -10.16
CA GLY A 23 -5.11 17.22 -10.38
C GLY A 23 -6.27 16.31 -9.99
N HIS A 24 -6.04 15.30 -9.14
CA HIS A 24 -7.10 14.48 -8.60
C HIS A 24 -7.76 15.13 -7.37
N GLU A 25 -9.05 14.90 -7.20
CA GLU A 25 -9.82 15.33 -6.05
C GLU A 25 -9.74 14.27 -4.94
N ILE A 26 -9.18 14.64 -3.77
CA ILE A 26 -9.13 13.75 -2.63
C ILE A 26 -10.35 14.02 -1.75
N LEU A 27 -11.31 13.10 -1.77
CA LEU A 27 -12.56 13.20 -1.01
C LEU A 27 -12.35 13.00 0.49
N GLY A 28 -11.31 12.29 0.88
CA GLY A 28 -10.98 12.07 2.26
C GLY A 28 -9.79 11.16 2.46
N VAL A 29 -9.29 11.18 3.69
CA VAL A 29 -8.18 10.29 4.10
C VAL A 29 -8.57 9.49 5.33
N ALA A 30 -8.20 8.21 5.34
CA ALA A 30 -8.40 7.32 6.47
C ALA A 30 -7.03 6.95 7.08
N VAL A 31 -6.85 7.29 8.37
CA VAL A 31 -5.63 7.06 9.15
C VAL A 31 -5.99 6.42 10.47
N ALA A 32 -5.17 5.47 10.95
CA ALA A 32 -5.41 4.81 12.22
C ALA A 32 -5.59 5.82 13.38
N PRO A 33 -6.62 5.67 14.24
CA PRO A 33 -6.98 6.63 15.28
C PRO A 33 -5.81 6.98 16.21
N GLN A 34 -4.99 6.00 16.57
CA GLN A 34 -3.84 6.21 17.46
C GLN A 34 -2.75 7.11 16.83
N GLN A 35 -2.79 7.30 15.53
CA GLN A 35 -1.81 8.08 14.78
C GLN A 35 -2.30 9.45 14.31
N ILE A 36 -3.61 9.72 14.36
CA ILE A 36 -4.23 10.95 13.80
C ILE A 36 -3.49 12.22 14.23
N LYS A 37 -3.17 12.35 15.50
CA LYS A 37 -2.54 13.59 16.04
C LYS A 37 -1.09 13.82 15.58
N LYS A 38 -0.39 12.81 15.07
CA LYS A 38 1.05 12.86 14.76
C LYS A 38 1.37 12.46 13.32
N ASP A 39 0.38 11.99 12.55
CA ASP A 39 0.63 11.49 11.21
C ASP A 39 0.86 12.61 10.21
N LYS A 40 1.89 12.43 9.38
CA LYS A 40 2.28 13.41 8.36
C LYS A 40 1.23 13.60 7.27
N MET A 41 0.44 12.56 6.98
CA MET A 41 -0.64 12.62 6.00
C MET A 41 -1.80 13.47 6.52
N VAL A 42 -2.17 13.32 7.80
CA VAL A 42 -3.19 14.15 8.47
C VAL A 42 -2.82 15.64 8.43
N GLY A 43 -1.56 15.96 8.74
CA GLY A 43 -1.09 17.35 8.66
C GLY A 43 -1.19 17.95 7.26
N LEU A 44 -1.04 17.14 6.21
CA LEU A 44 -1.25 17.57 4.83
C LEU A 44 -2.75 17.72 4.52
N ALA A 45 -3.58 16.74 4.92
CA ALA A 45 -5.02 16.77 4.72
C ALA A 45 -5.66 18.06 5.32
N MET A 46 -5.25 18.41 6.54
CA MET A 46 -5.71 19.65 7.20
C MET A 46 -5.37 20.91 6.39
N ARG A 47 -4.18 20.97 5.77
CA ARG A 47 -3.77 22.12 4.93
C ARG A 47 -4.62 22.29 3.67
N TYR A 48 -5.12 21.19 3.13
CA TYR A 48 -5.97 21.17 1.94
C TYR A 48 -7.47 21.10 2.27
N ASN A 49 -7.85 21.20 3.56
CA ASN A 49 -9.23 21.04 4.05
C ASN A 49 -9.87 19.70 3.63
N ILE A 50 -9.06 18.62 3.56
CA ILE A 50 -9.53 17.29 3.19
C ILE A 50 -10.03 16.58 4.45
N PRO A 51 -11.25 15.99 4.43
CA PRO A 51 -11.82 15.29 5.57
C PRO A 51 -10.98 14.10 6.04
N ILE A 52 -10.96 13.89 7.36
CA ILE A 52 -10.47 12.64 7.97
C ILE A 52 -11.68 11.73 8.15
N LEU A 53 -11.73 10.61 7.44
CA LEU A 53 -12.92 9.76 7.28
C LEU A 53 -13.12 8.74 8.40
N ALA A 54 -12.08 8.34 9.11
CA ALA A 54 -12.20 7.33 10.14
C ALA A 54 -11.75 7.87 11.48
N ASP A 55 -12.71 7.94 12.41
CA ASP A 55 -12.51 8.23 13.83
C ASP A 55 -12.68 6.96 14.70
N ALA A 56 -12.94 5.83 14.07
CA ALA A 56 -13.21 4.54 14.68
C ALA A 56 -12.02 3.57 14.58
N GLU A 57 -12.05 2.52 15.38
CA GLU A 57 -11.03 1.45 15.34
C GLU A 57 -10.98 0.71 14.00
N LYS A 58 -12.02 0.85 13.16
CA LYS A 58 -12.14 0.16 11.88
C LYS A 58 -12.77 1.06 10.82
N LEU A 59 -12.12 1.13 9.65
CA LEU A 59 -12.70 1.75 8.46
C LEU A 59 -13.82 0.86 7.89
N THR A 60 -14.99 1.45 7.61
CA THR A 60 -16.15 0.76 7.06
C THR A 60 -16.60 1.38 5.74
N SER A 61 -17.46 0.70 4.98
CA SER A 61 -17.99 1.25 3.73
C SER A 61 -18.88 2.48 3.93
N SER A 62 -19.47 2.67 5.12
CA SER A 62 -20.24 3.89 5.44
C SER A 62 -19.38 5.14 5.58
N ASP A 63 -18.08 4.97 5.86
CA ASP A 63 -17.12 6.08 5.94
C ASP A 63 -16.66 6.57 4.56
N ILE A 64 -16.93 5.79 3.50
CA ILE A 64 -16.52 6.09 2.14
C ILE A 64 -17.61 6.92 1.44
N PRO A 65 -17.32 8.12 0.91
CA PRO A 65 -18.27 8.91 0.14
C PRO A 65 -18.84 8.16 -1.07
N GLU A 66 -20.12 8.37 -1.37
CA GLU A 66 -20.83 7.68 -2.46
C GLU A 66 -20.21 7.95 -3.84
N GLU A 67 -19.66 9.14 -4.06
CA GLU A 67 -19.04 9.56 -5.30
C GLU A 67 -17.58 9.07 -5.47
N THR A 68 -17.09 8.21 -4.60
CA THR A 68 -15.72 7.68 -4.69
C THR A 68 -15.52 6.86 -5.96
N GLU A 69 -14.56 7.27 -6.77
CA GLU A 69 -14.20 6.52 -7.99
C GLU A 69 -13.13 5.47 -7.72
N LEU A 70 -12.16 5.77 -6.85
CA LEU A 70 -11.07 4.84 -6.54
C LEU A 70 -10.65 4.98 -5.07
N VAL A 71 -10.35 3.84 -4.43
CA VAL A 71 -9.65 3.82 -3.14
C VAL A 71 -8.18 3.52 -3.37
N VAL A 72 -7.28 4.34 -2.78
CA VAL A 72 -5.83 4.13 -2.85
C VAL A 72 -5.29 3.78 -1.48
N SER A 73 -4.72 2.58 -1.35
CA SER A 73 -4.04 2.11 -0.14
C SER A 73 -2.55 2.43 -0.21
N ALA A 74 -2.11 3.42 0.56
CA ALA A 74 -0.73 3.91 0.62
C ALA A 74 -0.13 3.68 2.02
N HIS A 75 0.36 2.48 2.29
CA HIS A 75 0.86 2.06 3.61
C HIS A 75 -0.27 2.08 4.67
N SER A 76 -1.42 1.53 4.30
CA SER A 76 -2.58 1.47 5.19
C SER A 76 -2.30 0.66 6.47
N HIS A 77 -2.93 1.08 7.57
CA HIS A 77 -2.97 0.31 8.82
C HIS A 77 -4.03 -0.78 8.74
N TRP A 78 -5.12 -0.53 8.02
CA TRP A 78 -6.24 -1.44 7.87
C TRP A 78 -6.16 -2.27 6.59
N ILE A 79 -6.72 -3.45 6.66
CA ILE A 79 -7.10 -4.20 5.47
C ILE A 79 -8.34 -3.52 4.89
N VAL A 80 -8.28 -3.15 3.62
CA VAL A 80 -9.44 -2.61 2.90
C VAL A 80 -10.39 -3.76 2.60
N SER A 81 -11.55 -3.75 3.26
CA SER A 81 -12.52 -4.84 3.15
C SER A 81 -13.28 -4.81 1.83
N GLN A 82 -13.83 -5.96 1.40
CA GLN A 82 -14.57 -6.05 0.15
C GLN A 82 -15.72 -5.02 0.03
N PRO A 83 -16.54 -4.74 1.09
CA PRO A 83 -17.56 -3.70 1.00
C PRO A 83 -17.03 -2.29 0.72
N ILE A 84 -15.79 -1.99 1.10
CA ILE A 84 -15.13 -0.72 0.77
C ILE A 84 -14.70 -0.73 -0.69
N ILE A 85 -14.13 -1.83 -1.16
CA ILE A 85 -13.69 -2.01 -2.56
C ILE A 85 -14.88 -1.88 -3.50
N ASP A 86 -15.99 -2.55 -3.20
CA ASP A 86 -17.20 -2.58 -4.02
C ASP A 86 -17.91 -1.23 -4.10
N LYS A 87 -17.67 -0.35 -3.12
CA LYS A 87 -18.28 0.98 -3.09
C LYS A 87 -17.64 1.95 -4.08
N ALA A 88 -16.37 1.77 -4.40
CA ALA A 88 -15.66 2.63 -5.33
C ALA A 88 -15.87 2.15 -6.78
N LYS A 89 -16.15 3.09 -7.71
CA LYS A 89 -16.43 2.80 -9.12
C LYS A 89 -15.37 1.88 -9.77
N TYR A 90 -14.11 2.09 -9.46
CA TYR A 90 -12.96 1.34 -10.00
C TYR A 90 -12.28 0.46 -8.95
N GLY A 91 -12.95 0.21 -7.82
CA GLY A 91 -12.41 -0.61 -6.75
C GLY A 91 -11.31 0.07 -5.94
N ALA A 92 -10.32 -0.73 -5.54
CA ALA A 92 -9.21 -0.25 -4.73
C ALA A 92 -7.88 -0.76 -5.24
N ILE A 93 -6.84 0.08 -5.20
CA ILE A 93 -5.47 -0.30 -5.52
C ILE A 93 -4.54 -0.09 -4.32
N GLY A 94 -3.47 -0.86 -4.28
CA GLY A 94 -2.43 -0.73 -3.27
C GLY A 94 -1.02 -0.80 -3.87
N PHE A 95 -0.05 -0.40 -3.06
CA PHE A 95 1.37 -0.58 -3.36
C PHE A 95 2.00 -1.52 -2.34
N HIS A 96 2.70 -2.52 -2.84
CA HIS A 96 3.49 -3.44 -2.02
C HIS A 96 4.98 -3.35 -2.42
N PRO A 97 5.91 -3.22 -1.45
CA PRO A 97 7.33 -3.03 -1.73
C PRO A 97 8.06 -4.35 -1.96
N SER A 98 7.54 -5.16 -2.87
CA SER A 98 8.18 -6.36 -3.41
C SER A 98 7.73 -6.60 -4.85
N LEU A 99 8.32 -7.58 -5.51
CA LEU A 99 7.82 -8.13 -6.79
C LEU A 99 6.79 -9.22 -6.49
N LEU A 100 5.52 -8.84 -6.26
CA LEU A 100 4.46 -9.82 -6.03
C LEU A 100 4.43 -10.89 -7.15
N PRO A 101 4.23 -12.17 -6.79
CA PRO A 101 3.70 -12.70 -5.52
C PRO A 101 4.75 -12.99 -4.44
N LEU A 102 6.00 -12.54 -4.61
CA LEU A 102 7.05 -12.74 -3.61
C LEU A 102 6.89 -11.77 -2.44
N HIS A 103 7.20 -12.23 -1.22
CA HIS A 103 7.19 -11.42 0.01
C HIS A 103 5.84 -10.74 0.28
N ARG A 104 4.72 -11.42 0.11
CA ARG A 104 3.42 -10.93 0.55
C ARG A 104 3.43 -10.70 2.07
N GLY A 105 2.62 -9.76 2.54
CA GLY A 105 2.48 -9.45 3.95
C GLY A 105 3.41 -8.34 4.42
N ARG A 106 3.76 -8.36 5.69
CA ARG A 106 4.49 -7.26 6.34
C ARG A 106 6.01 -7.41 6.19
N ASP A 107 6.69 -6.25 6.22
CA ASP A 107 8.16 -6.16 6.30
C ASP A 107 8.92 -6.70 5.06
N ALA A 108 8.29 -6.74 3.87
CA ALA A 108 8.88 -7.25 2.64
C ALA A 108 10.29 -6.71 2.34
N VAL A 109 10.51 -5.40 2.52
CA VAL A 109 11.85 -4.76 2.34
C VAL A 109 12.90 -5.35 3.27
N ARG A 110 12.53 -5.61 4.54
CA ARG A 110 13.44 -6.23 5.53
C ARG A 110 13.73 -7.67 5.19
N TRP A 111 12.73 -8.39 4.68
CA TRP A 111 12.91 -9.78 4.27
C TRP A 111 13.79 -9.90 3.04
N ALA A 112 13.63 -9.06 2.04
CA ALA A 112 14.51 -9.04 0.87
C ALA A 112 15.99 -8.87 1.28
N ILE A 113 16.29 -7.93 2.18
CA ILE A 113 17.64 -7.76 2.73
C ILE A 113 18.10 -8.97 3.53
N LYS A 114 17.25 -9.49 4.42
CA LYS A 114 17.60 -10.63 5.30
C LYS A 114 17.85 -11.92 4.52
N MET A 115 17.11 -12.18 3.45
CA MET A 115 17.28 -13.35 2.58
C MET A 115 18.43 -13.20 1.60
N GLY A 116 19.00 -12.00 1.49
CA GLY A 116 20.11 -11.72 0.58
C GLY A 116 19.67 -11.68 -0.88
N ASP A 117 18.43 -11.28 -1.13
CA ASP A 117 17.91 -11.12 -2.47
C ASP A 117 18.80 -10.16 -3.27
N LYS A 118 18.95 -10.43 -4.54
CA LYS A 118 19.72 -9.57 -5.47
C LYS A 118 18.81 -8.59 -6.19
N VAL A 119 17.52 -8.93 -6.27
CA VAL A 119 16.49 -8.16 -6.96
C VAL A 119 15.23 -8.17 -6.13
N THR A 120 14.61 -7.02 -6.01
CA THR A 120 13.27 -6.83 -5.48
C THR A 120 12.58 -5.73 -6.27
N GLY A 121 11.60 -5.03 -5.70
CA GLY A 121 10.97 -3.90 -6.38
C GLY A 121 9.73 -3.41 -5.68
N GLY A 122 8.82 -2.89 -6.48
CA GLY A 122 7.50 -2.48 -6.06
C GLY A 122 6.43 -2.99 -7.00
N THR A 123 5.26 -3.25 -6.47
CA THR A 123 4.08 -3.69 -7.21
C THR A 123 2.88 -2.83 -6.87
N VAL A 124 2.20 -2.30 -7.89
CA VAL A 124 0.84 -1.75 -7.77
C VAL A 124 -0.13 -2.81 -8.25
N PHE A 125 -1.16 -3.06 -7.46
CA PHE A 125 -2.12 -4.14 -7.69
C PHE A 125 -3.52 -3.76 -7.21
N TYR A 126 -4.56 -4.38 -7.74
CA TYR A 126 -5.90 -4.27 -7.21
C TYR A 126 -6.01 -5.01 -5.88
N LEU A 127 -6.68 -4.40 -4.91
CA LEU A 127 -6.97 -5.06 -3.64
C LEU A 127 -8.16 -6.02 -3.80
N ASN A 128 -8.12 -7.09 -3.03
CA ASN A 128 -9.20 -8.06 -2.89
C ASN A 128 -9.27 -8.58 -1.45
N ASP A 129 -10.01 -9.65 -1.22
CA ASP A 129 -10.17 -10.31 0.09
C ASP A 129 -8.91 -11.02 0.61
N LYS A 130 -7.89 -11.20 -0.27
CA LYS A 130 -6.60 -11.79 0.09
C LYS A 130 -5.57 -10.69 0.32
N ALA A 131 -4.80 -10.79 1.41
CA ALA A 131 -3.71 -9.87 1.64
C ALA A 131 -2.66 -9.98 0.51
N ASP A 132 -2.36 -8.87 -0.16
CA ASP A 132 -1.42 -8.74 -1.26
C ASP A 132 -1.61 -9.75 -2.42
N GLY A 133 -2.83 -10.29 -2.57
CA GLY A 133 -3.14 -11.36 -3.53
C GLY A 133 -3.95 -10.94 -4.75
N GLY A 134 -4.23 -9.66 -4.95
CA GLY A 134 -5.01 -9.18 -6.08
C GLY A 134 -4.22 -9.06 -7.39
N ASP A 135 -4.92 -8.77 -8.47
CA ASP A 135 -4.35 -8.71 -9.82
C ASP A 135 -3.37 -7.54 -9.96
N ILE A 136 -2.22 -7.79 -10.56
CA ILE A 136 -1.12 -6.84 -10.68
C ILE A 136 -1.37 -5.89 -11.86
N ILE A 137 -1.25 -4.59 -11.58
CA ILE A 137 -1.32 -3.53 -12.59
C ILE A 137 0.08 -3.25 -13.15
N ALA A 138 1.08 -3.14 -12.28
CA ALA A 138 2.46 -2.85 -12.69
C ALA A 138 3.46 -3.34 -11.65
N ARG A 139 4.68 -3.66 -12.13
CA ARG A 139 5.87 -3.91 -11.31
C ARG A 139 7.04 -3.06 -11.80
N LYS A 140 7.89 -2.63 -10.87
CA LYS A 140 9.21 -2.05 -11.18
C LYS A 140 10.27 -2.76 -10.36
N MET A 141 11.33 -3.23 -11.04
CA MET A 141 12.47 -3.91 -10.40
C MET A 141 13.47 -2.94 -9.83
N VAL A 142 14.11 -3.36 -8.74
CA VAL A 142 15.24 -2.70 -8.09
C VAL A 142 16.31 -3.74 -7.80
N PHE A 143 17.56 -3.49 -8.26
CA PHE A 143 18.71 -4.30 -7.89
C PHE A 143 19.20 -3.89 -6.51
N ILE A 144 19.36 -4.85 -5.61
CA ILE A 144 19.84 -4.61 -4.25
C ILE A 144 21.36 -4.65 -4.26
N ARG A 145 22.00 -3.56 -3.79
CA ARG A 145 23.45 -3.53 -3.63
C ARG A 145 23.87 -4.28 -2.37
N PRO A 146 25.01 -4.99 -2.40
CA PRO A 146 25.44 -5.84 -1.27
C PRO A 146 25.61 -5.10 0.07
N GLU A 147 25.94 -3.81 0.00
CA GLU A 147 26.16 -2.94 1.17
C GLU A 147 24.89 -2.31 1.74
N TRP A 148 23.75 -2.44 1.07
CA TRP A 148 22.50 -1.81 1.48
C TRP A 148 21.88 -2.50 2.70
N ASP A 149 21.40 -1.68 3.61
CA ASP A 149 20.43 -2.10 4.61
C ASP A 149 18.98 -1.87 4.15
N TYR A 150 18.01 -2.13 5.03
CA TYR A 150 16.60 -1.95 4.68
C TYR A 150 16.19 -0.47 4.54
N HIS A 151 16.92 0.46 5.15
CA HIS A 151 16.66 1.89 4.98
C HIS A 151 17.11 2.37 3.60
N ASP A 152 18.28 1.89 3.14
CA ASP A 152 18.80 2.19 1.82
C ASP A 152 17.84 1.67 0.75
N LEU A 153 17.44 0.40 0.87
CA LEU A 153 16.48 -0.21 -0.06
C LEU A 153 15.12 0.49 -0.05
N TRP A 154 14.61 0.85 1.13
CA TRP A 154 13.36 1.60 1.22
C TRP A 154 13.46 2.99 0.60
N SER A 155 14.58 3.66 0.76
CA SER A 155 14.82 4.98 0.17
C SER A 155 14.81 4.95 -1.36
N GLU A 156 15.24 3.84 -1.95
CA GLU A 156 15.17 3.62 -3.40
C GLU A 156 13.75 3.26 -3.88
N ILE A 157 13.07 2.37 -3.16
CA ILE A 157 11.71 1.91 -3.51
C ILE A 157 10.65 3.01 -3.30
N PHE A 158 10.84 3.88 -2.31
CA PHE A 158 9.87 4.88 -1.91
C PHE A 158 9.41 5.81 -3.07
N PRO A 159 10.32 6.52 -3.77
CA PRO A 159 9.91 7.37 -4.89
C PRO A 159 9.30 6.56 -6.03
N ILE A 160 9.83 5.38 -6.31
CA ILE A 160 9.29 4.46 -7.33
C ILE A 160 7.83 4.12 -7.03
N GLY A 161 7.52 3.79 -5.77
CA GLY A 161 6.15 3.47 -5.36
C GLY A 161 5.17 4.64 -5.50
N VAL A 162 5.61 5.87 -5.19
CA VAL A 162 4.80 7.07 -5.39
C VAL A 162 4.49 7.29 -6.87
N ASP A 163 5.51 7.18 -7.73
CA ASP A 163 5.33 7.34 -9.18
C ASP A 163 4.45 6.23 -9.77
N MET A 164 4.64 4.99 -9.36
CA MET A 164 3.82 3.86 -9.82
C MET A 164 2.35 4.00 -9.47
N ILE A 165 2.03 4.48 -8.26
CA ILE A 165 0.63 4.76 -7.88
C ILE A 165 0.04 5.86 -8.77
N SER A 166 0.77 6.96 -8.97
CA SER A 166 0.35 8.06 -9.83
C SER A 166 0.10 7.59 -11.26
N GLU A 167 1.03 6.82 -11.84
CA GLU A 167 0.90 6.23 -13.18
C GLU A 167 -0.32 5.29 -13.28
N ALA A 168 -0.55 4.45 -12.27
CA ALA A 168 -1.69 3.53 -12.23
C ALA A 168 -3.02 4.29 -12.14
N VAL A 169 -3.12 5.31 -11.29
CA VAL A 169 -4.32 6.16 -11.17
C VAL A 169 -4.62 6.88 -12.48
N ALA A 170 -3.59 7.43 -13.13
CA ALA A 170 -3.74 8.09 -14.44
C ALA A 170 -4.24 7.13 -15.53
N ASN A 171 -3.71 5.90 -15.56
CA ASN A 171 -4.12 4.87 -16.52
C ASN A 171 -5.56 4.41 -16.26
N ILE A 172 -5.94 4.16 -14.99
CA ILE A 172 -7.32 3.80 -14.62
C ILE A 172 -8.29 4.91 -15.05
N ALA A 173 -7.96 6.17 -14.80
CA ALA A 173 -8.78 7.31 -15.22
C ALA A 173 -8.92 7.40 -16.73
N LYS A 174 -7.81 7.27 -17.47
CA LYS A 174 -7.77 7.38 -18.92
C LYS A 174 -8.58 6.29 -19.64
N HIS A 175 -8.60 5.10 -19.08
CA HIS A 175 -9.21 3.92 -19.70
C HIS A 175 -10.53 3.48 -19.03
N ASP A 176 -11.15 4.35 -18.23
CA ASP A 176 -12.42 4.08 -17.51
C ASP A 176 -12.40 2.74 -16.74
N GLY A 177 -11.28 2.50 -16.03
CA GLY A 177 -11.05 1.27 -15.27
C GLY A 177 -10.54 0.07 -16.06
N ASN A 178 -10.59 0.11 -17.39
CA ASN A 178 -10.18 -1.02 -18.22
C ASN A 178 -8.66 -1.00 -18.48
N VAL A 179 -7.88 -1.38 -17.48
CA VAL A 179 -6.42 -1.49 -17.56
C VAL A 179 -6.00 -2.96 -17.65
N PRO A 180 -4.94 -3.28 -18.39
CA PRO A 180 -4.36 -4.63 -18.38
C PRO A 180 -3.90 -5.01 -16.99
N VAL A 181 -4.21 -6.24 -16.58
CA VAL A 181 -3.76 -6.80 -15.30
C VAL A 181 -3.19 -8.19 -15.49
N GLU A 182 -2.29 -8.58 -14.59
CA GLU A 182 -1.70 -9.90 -14.52
C GLU A 182 -2.15 -10.59 -13.24
N LYS A 183 -2.70 -11.81 -13.35
CA LYS A 183 -3.02 -12.63 -12.17
C LYS A 183 -1.74 -13.12 -11.51
N GLN A 184 -1.73 -13.09 -10.18
CA GLN A 184 -0.61 -13.65 -9.44
C GLN A 184 -0.61 -15.18 -9.52
N ASP A 185 0.55 -15.77 -9.75
CA ASP A 185 0.75 -17.22 -9.65
C ASP A 185 0.88 -17.61 -8.17
N GLU A 186 -0.12 -18.27 -7.63
CA GLU A 186 -0.13 -18.71 -6.23
C GLU A 186 0.96 -19.75 -5.93
N GLY A 187 1.44 -20.48 -6.93
CA GLY A 187 2.56 -21.43 -6.80
C GLY A 187 3.90 -20.75 -6.53
N LEU A 188 4.02 -19.45 -6.87
CA LEU A 188 5.22 -18.65 -6.63
C LEU A 188 5.09 -17.74 -5.39
N ALA A 189 3.91 -17.72 -4.74
CA ALA A 189 3.69 -16.82 -3.64
C ALA A 189 4.51 -17.20 -2.40
N THR A 190 5.18 -16.20 -1.81
CA THR A 190 5.87 -16.35 -0.54
C THR A 190 5.28 -15.46 0.53
N TRP A 191 5.34 -15.93 1.77
CA TRP A 191 4.80 -15.26 2.94
C TRP A 191 5.82 -15.36 4.08
N GLU A 192 6.23 -14.23 4.58
CA GLU A 192 7.09 -14.18 5.76
C GLU A 192 6.34 -13.55 6.95
N PRO A 193 6.63 -14.02 8.18
CA PRO A 193 6.04 -13.43 9.38
C PRO A 193 6.57 -12.01 9.60
N SER A 194 5.81 -11.17 10.32
CA SER A 194 6.36 -9.88 10.73
C SER A 194 7.62 -10.09 11.59
N PHE A 195 8.61 -9.20 11.49
CA PHE A 195 9.86 -9.30 12.26
C PHE A 195 9.63 -9.36 13.78
N GLU A 196 8.62 -8.68 14.29
CA GLU A 196 8.25 -8.73 15.71
C GLU A 196 7.77 -10.12 16.15
N ARG A 197 6.93 -10.78 15.32
CA ARG A 197 6.44 -12.14 15.58
C ARG A 197 7.53 -13.21 15.46
N GLN A 198 8.52 -12.98 14.59
CA GLN A 198 9.63 -13.92 14.44
C GLN A 198 10.51 -14.00 15.70
N ARG A 199 10.66 -12.90 16.43
CA ARG A 199 11.37 -12.92 17.72
C ARG A 199 10.69 -13.84 18.74
N LEU A 200 9.37 -13.80 18.80
CA LEU A 200 8.57 -14.67 19.67
C LEU A 200 8.73 -16.15 19.31
N LYS A 201 8.60 -16.48 18.01
CA LYS A 201 8.75 -17.88 17.53
C LYS A 201 10.14 -18.45 17.72
N ARG A 202 11.18 -17.65 17.55
CA ARG A 202 12.57 -18.09 17.78
C ARG A 202 12.84 -18.37 19.28
N ASN A 203 12.23 -17.60 20.16
CA ASN A 203 12.33 -17.83 21.59
C ASN A 203 11.54 -19.08 22.01
N GLU A 204 10.40 -19.37 21.39
CA GLU A 204 9.64 -20.59 21.60
C GLU A 204 10.40 -21.85 21.15
N LEU A 205 11.12 -21.78 20.02
CA LEU A 205 11.93 -22.90 19.50
C LEU A 205 13.15 -23.20 20.37
N ILE A 206 13.73 -22.19 21.02
CA ILE A 206 14.85 -22.36 21.95
C ILE A 206 14.40 -22.97 23.31
N MET A 207 13.11 -22.89 23.62
CA MET A 207 12.55 -23.49 24.83
C MET A 207 12.13 -24.96 24.64
N LEU A 208 12.25 -25.52 23.45
CA LEU A 208 11.91 -26.91 23.09
C LEU A 208 13.14 -27.79 22.86
N GLU A 209 14.36 -27.28 23.02
CA GLU A 209 15.63 -28.02 23.09
C GLU A 209 16.12 -28.12 24.57
#